data_91c23e00d184b3c7651825f5301810de
#
_entry.id   91c23e00d184b3c7651825f5301810de
#
_cell.length_a   1.000
_cell.length_b   1.000
_cell.length_c   1.000
_cell.angle_alpha   90.00
_cell.angle_beta   90.00
_cell.angle_gamma   90.00
#
_symmetry.space_group_name_H-M   'P 1'
#
loop_
_entity.id
_entity.type
_entity.pdbx_description
1 polymer ?
#
loop_
_entity_poly.entity_id
_entity_poly.type
_entity_poly.pdbx_seq_one_letter_code
_entity_poly.pdbx_strand_id
1 'polypeptide(L)'
;MTEYSGIEVYPNTYEKEYCEEIIKHFNVMARNKVTYNQNNLEVNQDNRIVFDWAHTQSQYHYDYNLCDYFYKKLHDTYTEQYMEKYQMLKQSEQHSPKGMSIQKSLPHQGYHAWHAEAADIGSSSRVMNYMLYLNDVEDG
;
A
#
# COMPACT_ATOMS: atom_id res chain seq x y z
N MET A 1 -24.46 19.53 0.12
CA MET A 1 -24.00 18.36 -0.67
C MET A 1 -22.72 17.89 -0.02
N THR A 2 -22.72 16.69 0.54
CA THR A 2 -21.49 16.06 1.03
C THR A 2 -20.66 15.71 -0.20
N GLU A 3 -19.50 16.33 -0.32
CA GLU A 3 -18.56 16.09 -1.41
C GLU A 3 -17.97 14.69 -1.21
N TYR A 4 -18.38 13.72 -2.00
CA TYR A 4 -17.83 12.37 -2.00
C TYR A 4 -16.53 12.40 -2.80
N SER A 5 -15.41 12.59 -2.14
CA SER A 5 -14.09 12.59 -2.80
C SER A 5 -13.59 11.20 -3.18
N GLY A 6 -14.14 10.16 -2.57
CA GLY A 6 -13.60 8.79 -2.68
C GLY A 6 -12.34 8.56 -1.87
N ILE A 7 -11.82 9.58 -1.20
CA ILE A 7 -10.59 9.51 -0.41
C ILE A 7 -10.94 9.68 1.07
N GLU A 8 -10.49 8.76 1.90
CA GLU A 8 -10.58 8.85 3.35
C GLU A 8 -9.19 8.75 3.97
N VAL A 9 -8.96 9.56 4.99
CA VAL A 9 -7.70 9.58 5.74
C VAL A 9 -7.98 9.20 7.19
N TYR A 10 -7.30 8.19 7.67
CA TYR A 10 -7.40 7.68 9.02
C TYR A 10 -6.08 7.91 9.76
N PRO A 11 -5.94 9.00 10.51
CA PRO A 11 -4.70 9.30 11.23
C PRO A 11 -4.49 8.33 12.39
N ASN A 12 -3.22 8.08 12.72
CA ASN A 12 -2.81 7.22 13.84
C ASN A 12 -3.41 5.80 13.82
N THR A 13 -3.57 5.25 12.61
CA THR A 13 -4.18 3.93 12.40
C THR A 13 -3.34 2.81 12.96
N TYR A 14 -2.03 2.88 12.75
CA TYR A 14 -1.08 1.86 13.19
C TYR A 14 -0.11 2.46 14.21
N GLU A 15 0.34 1.61 15.12
CA GLU A 15 1.32 1.95 16.13
C GLU A 15 2.65 2.31 15.47
N LYS A 16 3.36 3.26 16.05
CA LYS A 16 4.66 3.71 15.55
C LYS A 16 5.66 2.55 15.47
N GLU A 17 5.66 1.69 16.49
CA GLU A 17 6.52 0.52 16.57
C GLU A 17 6.28 -0.44 15.41
N TYR A 18 5.02 -0.61 14.99
CA TYR A 18 4.67 -1.43 13.83
C TYR A 18 5.22 -0.84 12.53
N CYS A 19 5.09 0.46 12.35
CA CYS A 19 5.65 1.15 11.18
C CYS A 19 7.19 1.03 11.14
N GLU A 20 7.85 1.17 12.29
CA GLU A 20 9.30 1.00 12.42
C GLU A 20 9.76 -0.44 12.11
N GLU A 21 8.97 -1.45 12.51
CA GLU A 21 9.26 -2.85 12.17
C GLU A 21 9.14 -3.10 10.66
N ILE A 22 8.16 -2.53 9.98
CA ILE A 22 8.05 -2.63 8.51
C ILE A 22 9.26 -1.98 7.83
N ILE A 23 9.67 -0.79 8.27
CA ILE A 23 10.85 -0.10 7.73
C ILE A 23 12.11 -0.94 7.94
N LYS A 24 12.28 -1.51 9.12
CA LYS A 24 13.41 -2.38 9.44
C LYS A 24 13.41 -3.64 8.57
N HIS A 25 12.25 -4.26 8.39
CA HIS A 25 12.08 -5.40 7.50
C HIS A 25 12.46 -5.06 6.07
N PHE A 26 11.95 -3.96 5.52
CA PHE A 26 12.32 -3.48 4.18
C PHE A 26 13.84 -3.31 4.04
N ASN A 27 14.50 -2.71 5.03
CA ASN A 27 15.94 -2.52 5.00
C ASN A 27 16.73 -3.85 5.02
N VAL A 28 16.20 -4.89 5.68
CA VAL A 28 16.78 -6.25 5.63
C VAL A 28 16.64 -6.82 4.22
N MET A 29 15.46 -6.69 3.61
CA MET A 29 15.20 -7.18 2.26
C MET A 29 16.08 -6.46 1.21
N ALA A 30 16.25 -5.16 1.36
CA ALA A 30 17.13 -4.38 0.48
C ALA A 30 18.59 -4.83 0.59
N ARG A 31 19.09 -5.10 1.81
CA ARG A 31 20.44 -5.64 2.01
C ARG A 31 20.62 -7.03 1.40
N ASN A 32 19.57 -7.84 1.41
CA ASN A 32 19.57 -9.18 0.79
C ASN A 32 19.28 -9.14 -0.72
N LYS A 33 19.19 -7.95 -1.33
CA LYS A 33 18.94 -7.75 -2.77
C LYS A 33 17.62 -8.36 -3.26
N VAL A 34 16.61 -8.37 -2.41
CA VAL A 34 15.25 -8.85 -2.77
C VAL A 34 14.38 -7.71 -3.30
N THR A 35 14.79 -6.48 -3.11
CA THR A 35 14.11 -5.29 -3.65
C THR A 35 14.52 -5.04 -5.10
N TYR A 36 13.66 -4.34 -5.84
CA TYR A 36 13.96 -3.89 -7.21
C TYR A 36 13.64 -2.40 -7.37
N ASN A 37 14.23 -1.79 -8.39
CA ASN A 37 13.91 -0.42 -8.76
C ASN A 37 12.74 -0.43 -9.74
N GLN A 38 11.70 0.32 -9.42
CA GLN A 38 10.61 0.60 -10.34
C GLN A 38 10.80 2.01 -10.89
N ASN A 39 11.03 2.11 -12.17
CA ASN A 39 11.25 3.36 -12.88
C ASN A 39 10.17 3.57 -13.93
N ASN A 40 9.71 4.80 -14.08
CA ASN A 40 8.94 5.20 -15.25
C ASN A 40 9.88 5.85 -16.27
N LEU A 41 9.99 5.25 -17.44
CA LEU A 41 10.88 5.75 -18.49
C LEU A 41 10.42 7.08 -19.10
N GLU A 42 9.14 7.41 -18.98
CA GLU A 42 8.57 8.66 -19.49
C GLU A 42 8.80 9.84 -18.53
N VAL A 43 8.99 9.56 -17.25
CA VAL A 43 9.21 10.56 -16.20
C VAL A 43 10.44 10.18 -15.40
N ASN A 44 11.56 10.82 -15.64
CA ASN A 44 12.85 10.52 -15.01
C ASN A 44 12.85 10.57 -13.47
N GLN A 45 11.87 11.25 -12.88
CA GLN A 45 11.72 11.38 -11.44
C GLN A 45 10.91 10.23 -10.81
N ASP A 46 10.20 9.46 -11.63
CA ASP A 46 9.43 8.31 -11.16
C ASP A 46 10.38 7.12 -10.93
N ASN A 47 11.02 7.15 -9.77
CA ASN A 47 11.93 6.11 -9.34
C ASN A 47 11.66 5.80 -7.87
N ARG A 48 11.48 4.52 -7.57
CA ARG A 48 11.26 4.02 -6.22
C ARG A 48 11.83 2.63 -6.05
N ILE A 49 12.23 2.31 -4.84
CA ILE A 49 12.68 0.98 -4.48
C ILE A 49 11.47 0.21 -3.96
N VAL A 50 11.21 -0.95 -4.52
CA VAL A 50 10.01 -1.74 -4.23
C VAL A 50 10.38 -3.10 -3.66
N PHE A 51 9.62 -3.53 -2.69
CA PHE A 51 9.57 -4.89 -2.18
C PHE A 51 8.14 -5.42 -2.28
N ASP A 52 7.92 -6.45 -3.10
CA ASP A 52 6.61 -7.08 -3.27
C ASP A 52 6.34 -8.05 -2.12
N TRP A 53 5.67 -7.55 -1.11
CA TRP A 53 5.44 -8.28 0.12
C TRP A 53 4.53 -9.50 -0.07
N ALA A 54 3.50 -9.37 -0.89
CA ALA A 54 2.53 -10.43 -1.10
C ALA A 54 3.09 -11.67 -1.82
N HIS A 55 4.10 -11.51 -2.66
CA HIS A 55 4.71 -12.62 -3.40
C HIS A 55 5.73 -13.42 -2.60
N THR A 56 6.23 -12.88 -1.51
CA THR A 56 7.28 -13.51 -0.68
C THR A 56 6.72 -14.25 0.53
N GLN A 57 5.42 -14.25 0.74
CA GLN A 57 4.76 -14.84 1.92
C GLN A 57 5.13 -16.30 2.19
N SER A 58 5.45 -17.08 1.16
CA SER A 58 5.78 -18.49 1.32
C SER A 58 7.19 -18.78 1.84
N GLN A 59 8.08 -17.78 1.86
CA GLN A 59 9.49 -17.98 2.16
C GLN A 59 9.93 -17.47 3.54
N TYR A 60 9.18 -16.53 4.13
CA TYR A 60 9.58 -15.87 5.37
C TYR A 60 8.40 -15.77 6.34
N HIS A 61 8.36 -16.63 7.34
CA HIS A 61 7.32 -16.63 8.38
C HIS A 61 7.16 -15.29 9.12
N TYR A 62 8.22 -14.50 9.18
CA TYR A 62 8.19 -13.18 9.80
C TYR A 62 7.35 -12.18 8.98
N ASP A 63 7.46 -12.24 7.67
CA ASP A 63 6.70 -11.36 6.76
C ASP A 63 5.20 -11.61 6.85
N TYR A 64 4.81 -12.87 7.02
CA TYR A 64 3.42 -13.26 7.13
C TYR A 64 2.73 -12.57 8.31
N ASN A 65 3.35 -12.53 9.47
CA ASN A 65 2.77 -11.92 10.66
C ASN A 65 2.57 -10.42 10.51
N LEU A 66 3.50 -9.69 9.91
CA LEU A 66 3.38 -8.26 9.68
C LEU A 66 2.28 -7.94 8.67
N CYS A 67 2.23 -8.71 7.59
CA CYS A 67 1.24 -8.57 6.54
C CYS A 67 -0.17 -8.91 7.03
N ASP A 68 -0.31 -10.00 7.77
CA ASP A 68 -1.58 -10.44 8.34
C ASP A 68 -2.14 -9.40 9.33
N TYR A 69 -1.27 -8.84 10.18
CA TYR A 69 -1.66 -7.77 11.09
C TYR A 69 -2.15 -6.53 10.35
N PHE A 70 -1.46 -6.13 9.27
CA PHE A 70 -1.90 -5.02 8.44
C PHE A 70 -3.31 -5.24 7.92
N TYR A 71 -3.54 -6.35 7.23
CA TYR A 71 -4.83 -6.64 6.62
C TYR A 71 -5.94 -6.81 7.63
N LYS A 72 -5.69 -7.50 8.73
CA LYS A 72 -6.68 -7.72 9.77
C LYS A 72 -7.12 -6.40 10.38
N LYS A 73 -6.18 -5.55 10.79
CA LYS A 73 -6.50 -4.25 11.38
C LYS A 73 -7.22 -3.33 10.39
N LEU A 74 -6.77 -3.31 9.13
CA LEU A 74 -7.42 -2.54 8.08
C LEU A 74 -8.86 -3.00 7.86
N HIS A 75 -9.06 -4.31 7.70
CA HIS A 75 -10.38 -4.90 7.47
C HIS A 75 -11.31 -4.67 8.66
N ASP A 76 -10.89 -5.02 9.86
CA ASP A 76 -11.72 -4.99 11.06
C ASP A 76 -12.09 -3.57 11.51
N THR A 77 -11.29 -2.57 11.12
CA THR A 77 -11.47 -1.20 11.63
C THR A 77 -11.97 -0.22 10.56
N TYR A 78 -11.45 -0.26 9.35
CA TYR A 78 -11.64 0.82 8.38
C TYR A 78 -12.41 0.43 7.14
N THR A 79 -12.31 -0.82 6.69
CA THR A 79 -12.99 -1.25 5.45
C THR A 79 -14.50 -1.13 5.56
N GLU A 80 -15.08 -1.55 6.68
CA GLU A 80 -16.53 -1.40 6.90
C GLU A 80 -16.95 0.06 6.92
N GLN A 81 -16.24 0.92 7.64
CA GLN A 81 -16.54 2.35 7.72
C GLN A 81 -16.48 3.01 6.34
N TYR A 82 -15.49 2.65 5.54
CA TYR A 82 -15.36 3.14 4.18
C TYR A 82 -16.51 2.68 3.29
N MET A 83 -16.86 1.40 3.34
CA MET A 83 -17.97 0.83 2.57
C MET A 83 -19.33 1.36 3.03
N GLU A 84 -19.51 1.73 4.30
CA GLU A 84 -20.72 2.39 4.77
C GLU A 84 -20.91 3.75 4.13
N LYS A 85 -19.83 4.50 3.96
CA LYS A 85 -19.85 5.79 3.28
C LYS A 85 -20.03 5.64 1.77
N TYR A 86 -19.40 4.64 1.17
CA TYR A 86 -19.43 4.37 -0.26
C TYR A 86 -20.18 3.06 -0.57
N GLN A 87 -21.49 3.09 -0.40
CA GLN A 87 -22.36 1.91 -0.42
C GLN A 87 -22.32 1.10 -1.72
N MET A 88 -21.94 1.70 -2.84
CA MET A 88 -21.76 0.96 -4.09
C MET A 88 -20.74 -0.18 -3.98
N LEU A 89 -19.77 -0.07 -3.05
CA LEU A 89 -18.78 -1.11 -2.79
C LEU A 89 -19.38 -2.32 -2.07
N LYS A 90 -20.51 -2.17 -1.37
CA LYS A 90 -21.22 -3.29 -0.72
C LYS A 90 -21.91 -4.23 -1.70
N GLN A 91 -22.00 -3.85 -2.96
CA GLN A 91 -22.63 -4.69 -3.99
C GLN A 91 -21.74 -5.86 -4.42
N SER A 92 -20.45 -5.83 -4.15
CA SER A 92 -19.58 -6.97 -4.36
C SER A 92 -19.52 -7.82 -3.08
N GLU A 93 -19.79 -9.13 -3.22
CA GLU A 93 -19.93 -10.05 -2.07
C GLU A 93 -18.64 -10.28 -1.31
N GLN A 94 -17.48 -10.06 -1.92
CA GLN A 94 -16.18 -10.28 -1.28
C GLN A 94 -15.13 -9.27 -1.76
N HIS A 95 -14.46 -8.63 -0.80
CA HIS A 95 -13.26 -7.86 -1.02
C HIS A 95 -12.07 -8.62 -0.44
N SER A 96 -11.12 -8.99 -1.30
CA SER A 96 -9.89 -9.63 -0.88
C SER A 96 -8.68 -8.79 -1.30
N PRO A 97 -7.65 -8.68 -0.46
CA PRO A 97 -6.42 -8.01 -0.84
C PRO A 97 -5.73 -8.79 -1.96
N LYS A 98 -5.34 -8.11 -3.04
CA LYS A 98 -4.65 -8.75 -4.17
C LYS A 98 -3.15 -8.77 -4.04
N GLY A 99 -2.60 -7.81 -3.37
CA GLY A 99 -1.17 -7.69 -3.19
C GLY A 99 -0.82 -6.49 -2.35
N MET A 100 0.36 -6.50 -1.78
CA MET A 100 0.91 -5.38 -1.04
C MET A 100 2.37 -5.22 -1.40
N SER A 101 2.81 -3.99 -1.57
CA SER A 101 4.21 -3.64 -1.74
C SER A 101 4.63 -2.60 -0.73
N ILE A 102 5.88 -2.70 -0.25
CA ILE A 102 6.53 -1.64 0.51
C ILE A 102 7.36 -0.84 -0.48
N GLN A 103 7.16 0.47 -0.52
CA GLN A 103 7.82 1.36 -1.46
C GLN A 103 8.64 2.39 -0.69
N LYS A 104 9.85 2.63 -1.15
CA LYS A 104 10.74 3.66 -0.63
C LYS A 104 11.09 4.63 -1.74
N SER A 105 10.74 5.90 -1.54
CA SER A 105 11.20 7.02 -2.36
C SER A 105 12.33 7.74 -1.64
N LEU A 106 13.36 8.12 -2.37
CA LEU A 106 14.41 9.01 -1.89
C LEU A 106 14.02 10.47 -2.18
N PRO A 107 14.70 11.47 -1.61
CA PRO A 107 14.47 12.86 -1.98
C PRO A 107 14.48 13.06 -3.49
N HIS A 108 13.54 13.82 -4.00
CA HIS A 108 13.30 14.07 -5.44
C HIS A 108 12.87 12.83 -6.25
N GLN A 109 12.46 11.74 -5.61
CA GLN A 109 11.86 10.58 -6.23
C GLN A 109 10.38 10.47 -5.85
N GLY A 110 9.61 9.77 -6.68
CA GLY A 110 8.19 9.54 -6.43
C GLY A 110 7.54 8.81 -7.58
N TYR A 111 6.25 8.98 -7.72
CA TYR A 111 5.46 8.57 -8.86
C TYR A 111 4.59 9.75 -9.30
N HIS A 112 4.95 10.40 -10.38
CA HIS A 112 4.35 11.67 -10.83
C HIS A 112 3.42 11.51 -12.04
N ALA A 113 3.40 10.33 -12.67
CA ALA A 113 2.52 10.08 -13.80
C ALA A 113 1.08 9.85 -13.34
N TRP A 114 0.14 10.54 -13.96
CA TRP A 114 -1.29 10.26 -13.79
C TRP A 114 -1.61 8.86 -14.31
N HIS A 115 -2.23 8.04 -13.49
CA HIS A 115 -2.57 6.67 -13.83
C HIS A 115 -3.86 6.23 -13.13
N ALA A 116 -4.44 5.15 -13.63
CA ALA A 116 -5.54 4.45 -12.98
C ALA A 116 -5.06 3.12 -12.42
N GLU A 117 -5.48 2.77 -11.21
CA GLU A 117 -5.14 1.48 -10.57
C GLU A 117 -5.74 0.27 -11.30
N ALA A 118 -6.83 0.49 -12.04
CA ALA A 118 -7.54 -0.53 -12.82
C ALA A 118 -7.30 -0.31 -14.33
N ALA A 119 -6.04 -0.25 -14.75
CA ALA A 119 -5.66 0.14 -16.11
C ALA A 119 -5.63 -1.03 -17.12
N ASP A 120 -5.60 -2.28 -16.67
CA ASP A 120 -5.52 -3.46 -17.51
C ASP A 120 -6.41 -4.61 -16.99
N ILE A 121 -6.47 -5.71 -17.74
CA ILE A 121 -7.27 -6.89 -17.37
C ILE A 121 -6.86 -7.46 -16.01
N GLY A 122 -5.57 -7.48 -15.68
CA GLY A 122 -5.06 -8.00 -14.42
C GLY A 122 -5.44 -7.15 -13.20
N SER A 123 -5.57 -5.84 -13.40
CA SER A 123 -5.92 -4.85 -12.38
C SER A 123 -7.39 -4.42 -12.39
N SER A 124 -8.18 -4.84 -13.39
CA SER A 124 -9.57 -4.41 -13.61
C SER A 124 -10.53 -4.65 -12.44
N SER A 125 -10.22 -5.61 -11.57
CA SER A 125 -11.02 -5.91 -10.37
C SER A 125 -10.58 -5.14 -9.13
N ARG A 126 -9.62 -4.20 -9.23
CA ARG A 126 -9.25 -3.31 -8.12
C ARG A 126 -10.33 -2.26 -7.92
N VAL A 127 -10.98 -2.29 -6.78
CA VAL A 127 -12.06 -1.35 -6.42
C VAL A 127 -11.68 -0.39 -5.30
N MET A 128 -10.64 -0.75 -4.52
CA MET A 128 -10.08 0.08 -3.45
C MET A 128 -8.56 0.02 -3.48
N ASN A 129 -7.93 1.13 -3.14
CA ASN A 129 -6.50 1.23 -2.91
C ASN A 129 -6.25 1.67 -1.47
N TYR A 130 -5.34 1.00 -0.80
CA TYR A 130 -4.93 1.32 0.57
C TYR A 130 -3.49 1.76 0.59
N MET A 131 -3.23 2.85 1.29
CA MET A 131 -1.88 3.39 1.43
C MET A 131 -1.60 3.67 2.90
N LEU A 132 -0.53 3.10 3.42
CA LEU A 132 -0.02 3.40 4.76
C LEU A 132 1.31 4.14 4.63
N TYR A 133 1.36 5.36 5.14
CA TYR A 133 2.59 6.11 5.29
C TYR A 133 3.31 5.67 6.56
N LEU A 134 4.54 5.17 6.42
CA LEU A 134 5.29 4.55 7.52
C LEU A 134 6.12 5.55 8.32
N ASN A 135 6.36 6.73 7.78
CA ASN A 135 7.11 7.81 8.42
C ASN A 135 6.60 9.16 7.95
N ASP A 136 6.85 10.18 8.76
CA ASP A 136 6.60 11.56 8.39
C ASP A 136 7.71 12.07 7.46
N VAL A 137 7.37 13.02 6.59
CA VAL A 137 8.28 13.73 5.70
C VAL A 137 8.01 15.21 5.87
N GLU A 138 9.08 16.00 6.07
CA GLU A 138 8.93 17.45 6.27
C GLU A 138 8.61 18.18 4.96
N ASP A 139 9.10 17.65 3.84
CA ASP A 139 8.91 18.20 2.50
C ASP A 139 8.83 17.03 1.51
N GLY A 140 7.63 16.74 1.03
CA GLY A 140 7.30 15.57 0.22
C GLY A 140 6.72 15.93 -1.15
#